data_e1f18fc1ef52601c757de0a6af988342
#
_entry.id   e1f18fc1ef52601c757de0a6af988342
#
_cell.length_a   1.000
_cell.length_b   1.000
_cell.length_c   1.000
_cell.angle_alpha   90.00
_cell.angle_beta   90.00
_cell.angle_gamma   90.00
#
_symmetry.space_group_name_H-M   'P 1'
#
loop_
_entity.id
_entity.type
_entity.pdbx_description
1 polymer ?
#
loop_
_entity_poly.entity_id
_entity_poly.type
_entity_poly.pdbx_seq_one_letter_code
_entity_poly.pdbx_strand_id
1 'polypeptide(L)'
;MNWLTDFVKPKLSSLVTKKDSPSDLWTNCNKCNLMLYKSDLKENLFVCSHCDNHMNVDVNTRLLSLFNTDAYEIIDIPFENNDPLKFKDLKKYSDRMKDAQKKTDRKDAAVVAKGEIGNSQVVIFILDFNFMGGSMGQFVGEAFKIGCMKAVELNCPFISVASSGGARMQEGLSLIHI
;
A
#
# COMPACT_ATOMS: atom_id res chain seq x y z
N MET A 1 -43.24 19.53 -11.36
CA MET A 1 -41.88 20.05 -11.00
C MET A 1 -41.89 20.34 -9.50
N ASN A 2 -41.28 19.47 -8.72
CA ASN A 2 -41.27 19.56 -7.26
C ASN A 2 -39.94 20.17 -6.78
N TRP A 3 -39.93 21.47 -6.61
CA TRP A 3 -38.76 22.27 -6.11
C TRP A 3 -38.28 21.83 -4.71
N LEU A 4 -39.10 21.14 -3.96
CA LEU A 4 -38.77 20.60 -2.62
C LEU A 4 -37.80 19.42 -2.65
N THR A 5 -37.68 18.69 -3.76
CA THR A 5 -36.81 17.52 -3.85
C THR A 5 -35.34 17.88 -4.13
N ASP A 6 -35.09 19.06 -4.67
CA ASP A 6 -33.72 19.50 -5.03
C ASP A 6 -33.03 20.22 -3.85
N PHE A 7 -33.80 20.70 -2.87
CA PHE A 7 -33.22 21.43 -1.72
C PHE A 7 -32.87 20.56 -0.50
N VAL A 8 -33.45 19.37 -0.39
CA VAL A 8 -33.30 18.50 0.80
C VAL A 8 -32.24 17.42 0.62
N LYS A 9 -32.01 16.95 -0.60
CA LYS A 9 -31.05 15.88 -0.88
C LYS A 9 -29.57 16.19 -0.59
N PRO A 10 -29.02 17.41 -0.80
CA PRO A 10 -27.61 17.66 -0.54
C PRO A 10 -27.25 17.75 0.96
N LYS A 11 -28.21 18.09 1.82
CA LYS A 11 -27.95 18.30 3.26
C LYS A 11 -28.03 17.02 4.11
N LEU A 12 -28.73 16.00 3.65
CA LEU A 12 -28.81 14.73 4.41
C LEU A 12 -27.60 13.81 4.16
N SER A 13 -26.92 13.92 3.00
CA SER A 13 -25.75 13.11 2.72
C SER A 13 -24.50 13.51 3.52
N SER A 14 -24.46 14.72 4.08
CA SER A 14 -23.33 15.21 4.88
C SER A 14 -23.45 14.91 6.38
N LEU A 15 -24.60 14.40 6.84
CA LEU A 15 -24.86 14.08 8.25
C LEU A 15 -24.81 12.59 8.57
N VAL A 16 -24.67 11.74 7.54
CA VAL A 16 -24.43 10.31 7.76
C VAL A 16 -22.92 10.11 7.88
N THR A 17 -22.40 10.24 9.08
CA THR A 17 -21.13 9.57 9.42
C THR A 17 -21.27 8.12 8.97
N LYS A 18 -20.39 7.65 8.08
CA LYS A 18 -20.30 6.23 7.72
C LYS A 18 -20.15 5.43 9.01
N LYS A 19 -21.27 4.96 9.56
CA LYS A 19 -21.24 3.82 10.48
C LYS A 19 -20.80 2.63 9.62
N ASP A 20 -19.75 1.96 10.05
CA ASP A 20 -19.31 0.71 9.43
C ASP A 20 -20.54 -0.18 9.25
N SER A 21 -20.88 -0.49 8.01
CA SER A 21 -21.98 -1.38 7.73
C SER A 21 -21.59 -2.78 8.23
N PRO A 22 -22.52 -3.65 8.66
CA PRO A 22 -22.18 -5.01 9.10
C PRO A 22 -21.33 -5.80 8.10
N SER A 23 -21.42 -5.47 6.80
CA SER A 23 -20.61 -6.04 5.72
C SER A 23 -19.12 -5.67 5.81
N ASP A 24 -18.78 -4.55 6.47
CA ASP A 24 -17.38 -4.12 6.60
C ASP A 24 -16.62 -4.83 7.71
N LEU A 25 -17.33 -5.56 8.59
CA LEU A 25 -16.74 -6.27 9.72
C LEU A 25 -16.23 -7.68 9.36
N TRP A 26 -16.65 -8.21 8.21
CA TRP A 26 -16.37 -9.58 7.80
C TRP A 26 -15.59 -9.61 6.49
N THR A 27 -14.82 -10.68 6.31
CA THR A 27 -14.10 -10.99 5.08
C THR A 27 -14.05 -12.49 4.86
N ASN A 28 -13.89 -12.93 3.61
CA ASN A 28 -13.76 -14.34 3.30
C ASN A 28 -12.31 -14.73 3.08
N CYS A 29 -11.92 -15.89 3.58
CA CYS A 29 -10.63 -16.47 3.27
C CYS A 29 -10.55 -16.84 1.79
N ASN A 30 -9.50 -16.40 1.09
CA ASN A 30 -9.33 -16.66 -0.34
C ASN A 30 -9.08 -18.14 -0.68
N LYS A 31 -8.73 -18.98 0.32
CA LYS A 31 -8.42 -20.40 0.13
C LYS A 31 -9.59 -21.31 0.50
N CYS A 32 -10.16 -21.12 1.69
CA CYS A 32 -11.24 -21.99 2.18
C CYS A 32 -12.65 -21.37 2.11
N ASN A 33 -12.75 -20.11 1.65
CA ASN A 33 -13.99 -19.32 1.56
C ASN A 33 -14.76 -19.15 2.89
N LEU A 34 -14.15 -19.50 4.02
CA LEU A 34 -14.77 -19.30 5.32
C LEU A 34 -14.86 -17.81 5.64
N MET A 35 -15.98 -17.40 6.21
CA MET A 35 -16.19 -16.02 6.67
C MET A 35 -15.42 -15.81 7.97
N LEU A 36 -14.60 -14.76 8.01
CA LEU A 36 -13.74 -14.40 9.14
C LEU A 36 -14.10 -13.02 9.65
N TYR A 37 -14.13 -12.84 10.96
CA TYR A 37 -14.27 -11.53 11.56
C TYR A 37 -12.94 -10.77 11.46
N LYS A 38 -12.98 -9.53 10.94
CA LYS A 38 -11.75 -8.77 10.66
C LYS A 38 -10.92 -8.46 11.91
N SER A 39 -11.56 -8.32 13.08
CA SER A 39 -10.84 -8.11 14.34
C SER A 39 -10.00 -9.33 14.69
N ASP A 40 -10.63 -10.52 14.70
CA ASP A 40 -9.95 -11.77 15.03
C ASP A 40 -8.84 -12.08 14.03
N LEU A 41 -9.09 -11.75 12.74
CA LEU A 41 -8.09 -11.91 11.68
C LEU A 41 -6.87 -10.99 11.92
N LYS A 42 -7.08 -9.76 12.39
CA LYS A 42 -5.98 -8.85 12.75
C LYS A 42 -5.19 -9.37 13.95
N GLU A 43 -5.87 -9.84 14.99
CA GLU A 43 -5.23 -10.45 16.18
C GLU A 43 -4.41 -11.68 15.80
N ASN A 44 -4.88 -12.47 14.82
CA ASN A 44 -4.16 -13.63 14.29
C ASN A 44 -3.20 -13.27 13.13
N LEU A 45 -2.70 -12.04 13.06
CA LEU A 45 -1.71 -11.55 12.09
C LEU A 45 -2.09 -11.85 10.62
N PHE A 46 -3.37 -11.77 10.30
CA PHE A 46 -3.93 -12.05 8.97
C PHE A 46 -3.74 -13.51 8.51
N VAL A 47 -3.62 -14.44 9.43
CA VAL A 47 -3.63 -15.88 9.16
C VAL A 47 -5.03 -16.42 9.40
N CYS A 48 -5.57 -17.17 8.44
CA CYS A 48 -6.88 -17.80 8.59
C CYS A 48 -6.85 -18.85 9.68
N SER A 49 -7.68 -18.72 10.70
CA SER A 49 -7.76 -19.68 11.82
C SER A 49 -8.26 -21.08 11.44
N HIS A 50 -8.83 -21.24 10.23
CA HIS A 50 -9.38 -22.52 9.77
C HIS A 50 -8.43 -23.31 8.86
N CYS A 51 -7.63 -22.64 8.01
CA CYS A 51 -6.81 -23.33 7.01
C CYS A 51 -5.37 -22.82 6.94
N ASP A 52 -4.95 -22.01 7.90
CA ASP A 52 -3.62 -21.41 8.04
C ASP A 52 -3.17 -20.62 6.79
N ASN A 53 -4.11 -20.20 5.97
CA ASN A 53 -3.80 -19.37 4.81
C ASN A 53 -3.43 -17.96 5.24
N HIS A 54 -2.25 -17.49 4.84
CA HIS A 54 -1.82 -16.09 5.01
C HIS A 54 -2.55 -15.19 4.02
N MET A 55 -3.29 -14.22 4.53
CA MET A 55 -4.02 -13.24 3.73
C MET A 55 -3.16 -12.01 3.50
N ASN A 56 -3.50 -11.24 2.46
CA ASN A 56 -2.79 -10.00 2.16
C ASN A 56 -2.98 -8.96 3.26
N VAL A 57 -1.88 -8.31 3.63
CA VAL A 57 -1.83 -7.23 4.62
C VAL A 57 -1.45 -5.95 3.89
N ASP A 58 -2.20 -4.89 4.08
CA ASP A 58 -1.84 -3.58 3.55
C ASP A 58 -0.62 -2.98 4.27
N VAL A 59 0.03 -2.01 3.61
CA VAL A 59 1.28 -1.43 4.12
C VAL A 59 1.12 -0.76 5.48
N ASN A 60 0.01 -0.02 5.70
CA ASN A 60 -0.21 0.69 6.97
C ASN A 60 -0.37 -0.30 8.11
N THR A 61 -1.22 -1.31 7.92
CA THR A 61 -1.43 -2.37 8.91
C THR A 61 -0.12 -3.11 9.20
N ARG A 62 0.70 -3.36 8.19
CA ARG A 62 2.01 -4.01 8.37
C ARG A 62 2.98 -3.12 9.15
N LEU A 63 3.05 -1.83 8.87
CA LEU A 63 3.88 -0.90 9.63
C LEU A 63 3.45 -0.85 11.09
N LEU A 64 2.13 -0.71 11.36
CA LEU A 64 1.57 -0.73 12.71
C LEU A 64 1.86 -2.04 13.47
N SER A 65 1.91 -3.18 12.77
CA SER A 65 2.22 -4.46 13.39
C SER A 65 3.71 -4.70 13.66
N LEU A 66 4.58 -4.00 12.94
CA LEU A 66 6.03 -4.16 13.06
C LEU A 66 6.64 -3.18 14.07
N PHE A 67 6.18 -1.93 14.08
CA PHE A 67 6.67 -0.94 15.01
C PHE A 67 5.99 -1.07 16.38
N ASN A 68 6.73 -0.86 17.44
CA ASN A 68 6.23 -0.98 18.82
C ASN A 68 5.16 0.05 19.19
N THR A 69 5.17 1.17 18.48
CA THR A 69 4.26 2.30 18.69
C THR A 69 3.82 2.85 17.34
N ASP A 70 2.73 3.61 17.33
CA ASP A 70 2.29 4.36 16.15
C ASP A 70 3.27 5.49 15.76
N ALA A 71 4.36 5.66 16.52
CA ALA A 71 5.37 6.68 16.33
C ALA A 71 6.47 6.22 15.34
N TYR A 72 6.08 5.90 14.12
CA TYR A 72 7.01 5.76 13.00
C TYR A 72 6.90 6.95 12.06
N GLU A 73 7.99 7.26 11.38
CA GLU A 73 8.05 8.34 10.40
C GLU A 73 8.23 7.77 9.00
N ILE A 74 7.33 8.17 8.08
CA ILE A 74 7.48 7.85 6.66
C ILE A 74 8.51 8.80 6.07
N ILE A 75 9.53 8.24 5.43
CA ILE A 75 10.58 8.99 4.75
C ILE A 75 10.06 9.43 3.39
N ASP A 76 10.04 10.73 3.15
CA ASP A 76 9.66 11.26 1.83
C ASP A 76 10.73 10.93 0.78
N ILE A 77 10.26 10.52 -0.38
CA ILE A 77 11.12 10.20 -1.52
C ILE A 77 10.98 11.34 -2.53
N PRO A 78 12.01 12.16 -2.71
CA PRO A 78 12.01 13.29 -3.64
C PRO A 78 12.21 12.80 -5.08
N PHE A 79 11.21 12.12 -5.61
CA PHE A 79 11.23 11.57 -6.96
C PHE A 79 9.91 11.85 -7.66
N GLU A 80 9.98 12.36 -8.87
CA GLU A 80 8.84 12.52 -9.76
C GLU A 80 8.83 11.39 -10.79
N ASN A 81 7.70 10.71 -10.88
CA ASN A 81 7.51 9.69 -11.91
C ASN A 81 7.44 10.33 -13.29
N ASN A 82 8.41 10.01 -14.12
CA ASN A 82 8.40 10.33 -15.53
C ASN A 82 7.88 9.14 -16.33
N ASP A 83 7.17 9.43 -17.44
CA ASP A 83 6.80 8.44 -18.45
C ASP A 83 7.81 8.53 -19.62
N PRO A 84 9.03 7.94 -19.48
CA PRO A 84 10.12 8.16 -20.43
C PRO A 84 9.79 7.60 -21.82
N LEU A 85 8.96 6.55 -21.88
CA LEU A 85 8.58 5.88 -23.11
C LEU A 85 7.27 6.42 -23.70
N LYS A 86 6.54 7.27 -22.98
CA LYS A 86 5.16 7.68 -23.32
C LYS A 86 4.31 6.45 -23.63
N PHE A 87 4.48 5.42 -22.78
CA PHE A 87 3.92 4.10 -23.01
C PHE A 87 2.39 4.14 -23.04
N LYS A 88 1.84 3.46 -24.05
CA LYS A 88 0.41 3.30 -24.25
C LYS A 88 0.11 1.90 -24.78
N ASP A 89 -0.74 1.19 -24.07
CA ASP A 89 -1.44 0.01 -24.56
C ASP A 89 -2.93 0.34 -24.74
N LEU A 90 -3.83 -0.34 -24.06
CA LEU A 90 -5.25 0.02 -23.97
C LEU A 90 -5.47 1.35 -23.23
N LYS A 91 -4.53 1.76 -22.36
CA LYS A 91 -4.58 2.98 -21.57
C LYS A 91 -3.18 3.58 -21.47
N LYS A 92 -3.06 4.91 -21.43
CA LYS A 92 -1.75 5.58 -21.22
C LYS A 92 -1.20 5.20 -19.84
N TYR A 93 0.12 5.03 -19.75
CA TYR A 93 0.79 4.75 -18.48
C TYR A 93 0.54 5.84 -17.44
N SER A 94 0.61 7.12 -17.83
CA SER A 94 0.29 8.25 -16.96
C SER A 94 -1.11 8.18 -16.34
N ASP A 95 -2.11 7.64 -17.07
CA ASP A 95 -3.47 7.48 -16.54
C ASP A 95 -3.56 6.29 -15.59
N ARG A 96 -2.82 5.19 -15.87
CA ARG A 96 -2.71 4.05 -14.94
C ARG A 96 -2.08 4.46 -13.61
N MET A 97 -1.04 5.30 -13.66
CA MET A 97 -0.39 5.84 -12.46
C MET A 97 -1.38 6.64 -11.62
N LYS A 98 -2.12 7.58 -12.23
CA LYS A 98 -3.15 8.37 -11.54
C LYS A 98 -4.23 7.51 -10.89
N ASP A 99 -4.68 6.45 -11.57
CA ASP A 99 -5.67 5.53 -11.02
C ASP A 99 -5.10 4.75 -9.83
N ALA A 100 -3.86 4.25 -9.94
CA ALA A 100 -3.20 3.55 -8.87
C ALA A 100 -2.98 4.46 -7.65
N GLN A 101 -2.53 5.70 -7.86
CA GLN A 101 -2.37 6.71 -6.83
C GLN A 101 -3.68 7.01 -6.10
N LYS A 102 -4.77 7.20 -6.85
CA LYS A 102 -6.11 7.42 -6.27
C LYS A 102 -6.63 6.21 -5.47
N LYS A 103 -6.34 5.01 -5.96
CA LYS A 103 -6.79 3.76 -5.33
C LYS A 103 -6.06 3.48 -4.02
N THR A 104 -4.77 3.77 -3.95
CA THR A 104 -3.90 3.38 -2.83
C THR A 104 -3.54 4.53 -1.91
N ASP A 105 -3.83 5.76 -2.31
CA ASP A 105 -3.37 7.00 -1.64
C ASP A 105 -1.84 7.02 -1.45
N ARG A 106 -1.11 6.54 -2.49
CA ARG A 106 0.35 6.42 -2.50
C ARG A 106 0.94 7.11 -3.73
N LYS A 107 2.16 7.63 -3.60
CA LYS A 107 2.92 8.17 -4.74
C LYS A 107 3.29 7.07 -5.74
N ASP A 108 3.72 5.91 -5.24
CA ASP A 108 4.11 4.73 -6.01
C ASP A 108 4.10 3.46 -5.12
N ALA A 109 4.56 2.33 -5.66
CA ALA A 109 4.53 1.00 -5.05
C ALA A 109 5.46 0.80 -3.85
N ALA A 110 6.26 1.79 -3.44
CA ALA A 110 7.19 1.65 -2.32
C ALA A 110 6.91 2.66 -1.22
N VAL A 111 7.10 2.22 0.02
CA VAL A 111 7.10 3.05 1.23
C VAL A 111 8.37 2.77 2.01
N VAL A 112 9.02 3.84 2.48
CA VAL A 112 10.14 3.75 3.40
C VAL A 112 9.74 4.40 4.72
N ALA A 113 9.95 3.69 5.82
CA ALA A 113 9.64 4.20 7.15
C ALA A 113 10.79 3.93 8.11
N LYS A 114 10.97 4.81 9.10
CA LYS A 114 11.88 4.60 10.22
C LYS A 114 11.11 4.60 11.53
N GLY A 115 11.55 3.82 12.48
CA GLY A 115 10.91 3.68 13.79
C GLY A 115 11.66 2.67 14.65
N GLU A 116 11.02 2.19 15.72
CA GLU A 116 11.62 1.24 16.65
C GLU A 116 10.91 -0.10 16.62
N ILE A 117 11.68 -1.18 16.58
CA ILE A 117 11.23 -2.56 16.79
C ILE A 117 11.98 -3.11 18.01
N GLY A 118 11.24 -3.47 19.06
CA GLY A 118 11.85 -3.79 20.35
C GLY A 118 12.57 -2.54 20.90
N ASN A 119 13.87 -2.64 21.14
CA ASN A 119 14.71 -1.54 21.60
C ASN A 119 15.69 -1.06 20.53
N SER A 120 15.41 -1.36 19.27
CA SER A 120 16.31 -1.07 18.16
C SER A 120 15.64 -0.15 17.13
N GLN A 121 16.32 0.94 16.78
CA GLN A 121 15.91 1.75 15.63
C GLN A 121 16.12 0.95 14.34
N VAL A 122 15.19 1.04 13.41
CA VAL A 122 15.26 0.35 12.13
C VAL A 122 14.72 1.23 11.01
N VAL A 123 15.20 0.99 9.79
CA VAL A 123 14.58 1.50 8.57
C VAL A 123 13.95 0.33 7.83
N ILE A 124 12.67 0.49 7.46
CA ILE A 124 11.90 -0.52 6.74
C ILE A 124 11.53 0.02 5.37
N PHE A 125 11.78 -0.78 4.34
CA PHE A 125 11.29 -0.60 2.99
C PHE A 125 10.19 -1.64 2.73
N ILE A 126 9.01 -1.20 2.27
CA ILE A 126 7.88 -2.09 1.98
C ILE A 126 7.36 -1.82 0.57
N LEU A 127 7.12 -2.89 -0.21
CA LEU A 127 6.41 -2.83 -1.47
C LEU A 127 4.90 -3.01 -1.26
N ASP A 128 4.12 -2.11 -1.87
CA ASP A 128 2.65 -2.19 -1.88
C ASP A 128 2.15 -2.93 -3.11
N PHE A 129 1.74 -4.19 -2.93
CA PHE A 129 1.19 -5.00 -4.01
C PHE A 129 -0.11 -4.43 -4.60
N ASN A 130 -0.84 -3.62 -3.84
CA ASN A 130 -2.06 -2.97 -4.34
C ASN A 130 -1.78 -1.88 -5.37
N PHE A 131 -0.55 -1.33 -5.36
CA PHE A 131 -0.10 -0.37 -6.35
C PHE A 131 0.50 -1.11 -7.57
N MET A 132 -0.27 -1.27 -8.62
CA MET A 132 0.15 -1.90 -9.88
C MET A 132 0.88 -3.25 -9.68
N GLY A 133 0.40 -4.10 -8.75
CA GLY A 133 1.02 -5.38 -8.43
C GLY A 133 2.40 -5.27 -7.77
N GLY A 134 2.70 -4.15 -7.11
CA GLY A 134 4.02 -3.92 -6.51
C GLY A 134 5.14 -3.83 -7.54
N SER A 135 4.83 -3.49 -8.80
CA SER A 135 5.82 -3.47 -9.88
C SER A 135 6.93 -2.45 -9.61
N MET A 136 8.17 -2.88 -9.83
CA MET A 136 9.37 -2.11 -9.54
C MET A 136 9.66 -1.14 -10.69
N GLY A 137 9.33 0.14 -10.49
CA GLY A 137 9.67 1.28 -11.34
C GLY A 137 10.92 2.02 -10.82
N GLN A 138 11.25 3.14 -11.47
CA GLN A 138 12.37 4.00 -11.07
C GLN A 138 12.18 4.54 -9.65
N PHE A 139 10.95 4.95 -9.29
CA PHE A 139 10.63 5.38 -7.93
C PHE A 139 10.97 4.32 -6.88
N VAL A 140 10.66 3.06 -7.15
CA VAL A 140 10.94 1.94 -6.23
C VAL A 140 12.44 1.78 -6.01
N GLY A 141 13.25 1.90 -7.08
CA GLY A 141 14.70 1.86 -6.99
C GLY A 141 15.28 3.02 -6.17
N GLU A 142 14.78 4.23 -6.38
CA GLU A 142 15.21 5.41 -5.62
C GLU A 142 14.79 5.31 -4.14
N ALA A 143 13.58 4.84 -3.86
CA ALA A 143 13.11 4.58 -2.51
C ALA A 143 13.98 3.56 -1.77
N PHE A 144 14.34 2.47 -2.45
CA PHE A 144 15.25 1.46 -1.88
C PHE A 144 16.63 2.06 -1.54
N LYS A 145 17.22 2.80 -2.49
CA LYS A 145 18.51 3.49 -2.29
C LYS A 145 18.46 4.45 -1.10
N ILE A 146 17.42 5.30 -1.03
CA ILE A 146 17.26 6.26 0.07
C ILE A 146 17.08 5.52 1.41
N GLY A 147 16.31 4.44 1.43
CA GLY A 147 16.16 3.61 2.62
C GLY A 147 17.48 3.03 3.12
N CYS A 148 18.29 2.47 2.22
CA CYS A 148 19.62 1.96 2.56
C CYS A 148 20.54 3.07 3.08
N MET A 149 20.59 4.23 2.41
CA MET A 149 21.41 5.36 2.85
C MET A 149 20.98 5.86 4.23
N LYS A 150 19.67 5.93 4.49
CA LYS A 150 19.14 6.35 5.78
C LYS A 150 19.48 5.37 6.90
N ALA A 151 19.44 4.07 6.62
CA ALA A 151 19.88 3.05 7.58
C ALA A 151 21.37 3.17 7.93
N VAL A 152 22.23 3.44 6.94
CA VAL A 152 23.66 3.70 7.17
C VAL A 152 23.86 4.97 7.99
N GLU A 153 23.17 6.07 7.65
CA GLU A 153 23.24 7.34 8.39
C GLU A 153 22.87 7.16 9.87
N LEU A 154 21.80 6.39 10.14
CA LEU A 154 21.30 6.12 11.48
C LEU A 154 22.05 4.97 12.18
N ASN A 155 22.99 4.32 11.51
CA ASN A 155 23.70 3.13 12.00
C ASN A 155 22.74 2.06 12.54
N CYS A 156 21.70 1.75 11.77
CA CYS A 156 20.64 0.83 12.16
C CYS A 156 20.34 -0.22 11.07
N PRO A 157 19.68 -1.34 11.41
CA PRO A 157 19.27 -2.34 10.44
C PRO A 157 18.34 -1.79 9.36
N PHE A 158 18.52 -2.28 8.12
CA PHE A 158 17.60 -2.09 7.01
C PHE A 158 16.80 -3.37 6.75
N ILE A 159 15.47 -3.27 6.76
CA ILE A 159 14.56 -4.40 6.54
C ILE A 159 13.79 -4.15 5.25
N SER A 160 13.84 -5.11 4.32
CA SER A 160 13.07 -5.06 3.08
C SER A 160 11.93 -6.09 3.09
N VAL A 161 10.70 -5.61 2.93
CA VAL A 161 9.49 -6.44 2.78
C VAL A 161 9.07 -6.39 1.31
N ALA A 162 9.55 -7.38 0.55
CA ALA A 162 9.30 -7.46 -0.88
C ALA A 162 7.96 -8.14 -1.19
N SER A 163 7.16 -7.50 -2.05
CA SER A 163 5.94 -8.05 -2.62
C SER A 163 5.74 -7.44 -4.01
N SER A 164 6.17 -8.13 -5.06
CA SER A 164 6.23 -7.58 -6.42
C SER A 164 5.91 -8.62 -7.48
N GLY A 165 5.17 -8.20 -8.51
CA GLY A 165 4.98 -8.96 -9.75
C GLY A 165 6.17 -8.86 -10.72
N GLY A 166 7.18 -8.02 -10.45
CA GLY A 166 8.37 -7.87 -11.28
C GLY A 166 8.69 -6.42 -11.69
N ALA A 167 9.60 -6.26 -12.64
CA ALA A 167 10.01 -4.96 -13.16
C ALA A 167 8.87 -4.28 -13.94
N ARG A 168 8.77 -2.96 -13.80
CA ARG A 168 7.77 -2.14 -14.48
C ARG A 168 8.22 -1.83 -15.90
N MET A 169 7.75 -2.62 -16.86
CA MET A 169 8.14 -2.51 -18.28
C MET A 169 7.77 -1.14 -18.91
N GLN A 170 6.74 -0.48 -18.41
CA GLN A 170 6.27 0.82 -18.92
C GLN A 170 7.31 1.94 -18.75
N GLU A 171 8.26 1.78 -17.84
CA GLU A 171 9.38 2.71 -17.62
C GLU A 171 10.68 2.28 -18.29
N GLY A 172 10.64 1.26 -19.17
CA GLY A 172 11.81 0.74 -19.85
C GLY A 172 12.65 -0.21 -19.00
N LEU A 173 12.18 -0.57 -17.82
CA LEU A 173 12.85 -1.53 -16.93
C LEU A 173 12.43 -2.94 -17.35
N SER A 174 13.13 -3.48 -18.34
CA SER A 174 12.90 -4.84 -18.84
C SER A 174 14.15 -5.69 -18.66
N LEU A 175 13.97 -6.88 -18.08
CA LEU A 175 15.03 -7.88 -17.98
C LEU A 175 15.20 -8.72 -19.26
N ILE A 176 14.38 -8.46 -20.29
CA ILE A 176 14.39 -9.22 -21.55
C ILE A 176 15.65 -8.90 -22.40
N HIS A 177 16.27 -7.77 -22.15
CA HIS A 177 17.42 -7.29 -22.93
C HIS A 177 18.78 -7.45 -22.21
N ILE A 178 18.83 -8.28 -21.18
CA ILE A 178 20.08 -8.62 -20.47
C ILE A 178 20.70 -9.86 -21.07
#